data_cd55f5b5a7f3ccc98d8d3510bcb61082
#
_entry.id   cd55f5b5a7f3ccc98d8d3510bcb61082
#
_cell.length_a   1.000
_cell.length_b   1.000
_cell.length_c   1.000
_cell.angle_alpha   90.00
_cell.angle_beta   90.00
_cell.angle_gamma   90.00
#
_symmetry.space_group_name_H-M   'P 1'
#
loop_
_entity.id
_entity.type
_entity.pdbx_description
1 polymer ?
#
loop_
_entity_poly.entity_id
_entity_poly.type
_entity_poly.pdbx_seq_one_letter_code
_entity_poly.pdbx_strand_id
1 'polypeptide(L)'
;VADERTAEKHLWVFNPERAQQRYSPASTFKIPHTLFALDAGLVRDEFQVFPWDGVSRSFAGHNQDQNLRSAMRNSTVWVYEGFAQQLGERKARAYLQKIAYGNADPSVSKGDYWIDGALAISAQEQVDFLRKLYRNQLPFALADQRLVKDVLLVEAGRDWILRAKTGWEGRYGWWVGWVEWPAGPVFFALNIDTP
;
A
#
# COMPACT_ATOMS: atom_id res chain seq x y z
N VAL A 1 -3.72 16.42 0.98
CA VAL A 1 -2.32 16.62 0.59
C VAL A 1 -1.58 17.26 1.75
N ALA A 2 -0.44 16.72 2.10
CA ALA A 2 0.42 17.26 3.16
C ALA A 2 1.78 17.64 2.59
N ASP A 3 2.04 18.92 2.49
CA ASP A 3 3.30 19.47 2.01
C ASP A 3 4.25 19.69 3.21
N GLU A 4 5.38 19.01 3.16
CA GLU A 4 6.42 19.10 4.20
C GLU A 4 7.76 19.58 3.64
N ARG A 5 7.74 20.35 2.55
CA ARG A 5 8.94 20.93 1.92
C ARG A 5 9.50 22.13 2.69
N THR A 6 8.70 22.72 3.58
CA THR A 6 9.11 23.84 4.42
C THR A 6 8.96 23.50 5.89
N ALA A 7 9.56 24.28 6.78
CA ALA A 7 9.39 24.14 8.22
C ALA A 7 7.93 24.34 8.65
N GLU A 8 7.22 25.22 7.96
CA GLU A 8 5.77 25.38 8.09
C GLU A 8 5.07 24.36 7.21
N LYS A 9 4.55 23.31 7.84
CA LYS A 9 3.86 22.23 7.15
C LYS A 9 2.45 22.64 6.78
N HIS A 10 2.08 22.41 5.52
CA HIS A 10 0.75 22.73 5.03
C HIS A 10 -0.07 21.47 4.80
N LEU A 11 -1.32 21.48 5.29
CA LEU A 11 -2.29 20.41 5.06
C LEU A 11 -3.49 20.96 4.28
N TRP A 12 -3.70 20.45 3.06
CA TRP A 12 -4.90 20.74 2.29
C TRP A 12 -5.82 19.53 2.31
N VAL A 13 -7.05 19.75 2.76
CA VAL A 13 -8.09 18.70 2.79
C VAL A 13 -9.28 19.19 1.97
N PHE A 14 -9.54 18.49 0.87
CA PHE A 14 -10.77 18.64 0.11
C PHE A 14 -11.78 17.64 0.69
N ASN A 15 -13.03 18.06 0.93
CA ASN A 15 -14.08 17.26 1.55
C ASN A 15 -13.61 16.59 2.88
N PRO A 16 -13.56 17.36 4.00
CA PRO A 16 -13.05 16.87 5.28
C PRO A 16 -13.78 15.64 5.83
N GLU A 17 -15.09 15.55 5.60
CA GLU A 17 -15.89 14.40 6.05
C GLU A 17 -15.43 13.13 5.34
N ARG A 18 -15.32 13.16 4.00
CA ARG A 18 -14.82 12.03 3.22
C ARG A 18 -13.38 11.68 3.57
N ALA A 19 -12.53 12.67 3.83
CA ALA A 19 -11.13 12.43 4.17
C ALA A 19 -10.95 11.70 5.50
N GLN A 20 -11.93 11.74 6.40
CA GLN A 20 -11.97 11.03 7.68
C GLN A 20 -12.72 9.71 7.60
N GLN A 21 -13.61 9.56 6.63
CA GLN A 21 -14.35 8.32 6.43
C GLN A 21 -13.42 7.20 5.97
N ARG A 22 -13.60 6.01 6.56
CA ARG A 22 -12.83 4.82 6.21
C ARG A 22 -13.50 4.06 5.07
N TYR A 23 -12.68 3.61 4.14
CA TYR A 23 -13.04 2.79 2.98
C TYR A 23 -12.11 1.59 2.89
N SER A 24 -12.53 0.54 2.16
CA SER A 24 -11.63 -0.56 1.82
C SER A 24 -10.35 0.00 1.18
N PRO A 25 -9.16 -0.39 1.65
CA PRO A 25 -7.91 0.09 1.06
C PRO A 25 -7.65 -0.44 -0.34
N ALA A 26 -8.32 -1.50 -0.75
CA ALA A 26 -8.09 -2.18 -2.02
C ALA A 26 -6.57 -2.41 -2.26
N SER A 27 -6.09 -2.21 -3.47
CA SER A 27 -4.68 -2.46 -3.80
C SER A 27 -3.67 -1.50 -3.15
N THR A 28 -4.09 -0.44 -2.46
CA THR A 28 -3.15 0.36 -1.65
C THR A 28 -2.63 -0.42 -0.46
N PHE A 29 -3.37 -1.44 0.00
CA PHE A 29 -2.94 -2.35 1.06
C PHE A 29 -1.69 -3.17 0.70
N LYS A 30 -1.36 -3.30 -0.58
CA LYS A 30 -0.11 -3.96 -0.99
C LYS A 30 1.13 -3.32 -0.39
N ILE A 31 1.08 -2.04 -0.03
CA ILE A 31 2.19 -1.34 0.65
C ILE A 31 2.50 -1.98 2.01
N PRO A 32 1.60 -1.96 3.01
CA PRO A 32 1.87 -2.60 4.29
C PRO A 32 1.96 -4.13 4.18
N HIS A 33 1.23 -4.74 3.25
CA HIS A 33 1.26 -6.19 3.04
C HIS A 33 2.66 -6.69 2.62
N THR A 34 3.37 -5.91 1.79
CA THR A 34 4.76 -6.21 1.43
C THR A 34 5.68 -6.17 2.66
N LEU A 35 5.51 -5.17 3.56
CA LEU A 35 6.24 -5.13 4.84
C LEU A 35 5.96 -6.38 5.70
N PHE A 36 4.70 -6.81 5.77
CA PHE A 36 4.31 -7.99 6.53
C PHE A 36 4.96 -9.27 5.96
N ALA A 37 4.97 -9.39 4.64
CA ALA A 37 5.55 -10.55 3.96
C ALA A 37 7.08 -10.62 4.14
N LEU A 38 7.77 -9.49 4.11
CA LEU A 38 9.21 -9.40 4.37
C LEU A 38 9.53 -9.73 5.83
N ASP A 39 8.88 -9.07 6.80
CA ASP A 39 9.10 -9.28 8.24
C ASP A 39 8.75 -10.70 8.69
N ALA A 40 7.77 -11.33 8.06
CA ALA A 40 7.41 -12.72 8.32
C ALA A 40 8.31 -13.75 7.62
N GLY A 41 9.28 -13.32 6.81
CA GLY A 41 10.18 -14.20 6.06
C GLY A 41 9.52 -14.95 4.89
N LEU A 42 8.35 -14.52 4.44
CA LEU A 42 7.68 -15.09 3.27
C LEU A 42 8.33 -14.66 1.96
N VAL A 43 8.95 -13.49 1.98
CA VAL A 43 9.72 -12.93 0.88
C VAL A 43 11.12 -12.62 1.37
N ARG A 44 12.12 -13.11 0.65
CA ARG A 44 13.52 -12.93 0.97
C ARG A 44 14.05 -11.57 0.47
N ASP A 45 13.73 -11.24 -0.78
CA ASP A 45 14.23 -10.05 -1.48
C ASP A 45 13.33 -9.71 -2.68
N GLU A 46 13.62 -8.60 -3.39
CA GLU A 46 12.86 -8.17 -4.56
C GLU A 46 13.02 -9.04 -5.80
N PHE A 47 14.01 -9.93 -5.82
CA PHE A 47 14.31 -10.83 -6.95
C PHE A 47 13.62 -12.17 -6.82
N GLN A 48 13.07 -12.50 -5.65
CA GLN A 48 12.32 -13.74 -5.45
C GLN A 48 11.19 -13.84 -6.46
N VAL A 49 11.19 -14.93 -7.23
CA VAL A 49 10.16 -15.21 -8.23
C VAL A 49 8.96 -15.87 -7.56
N PHE A 50 7.78 -15.36 -7.87
CA PHE A 50 6.48 -15.98 -7.59
C PHE A 50 6.00 -16.58 -8.91
N PRO A 51 6.06 -17.91 -9.07
CA PRO A 51 5.67 -18.54 -10.31
C PRO A 51 4.18 -18.34 -10.61
N TRP A 52 3.85 -18.06 -11.87
CA TRP A 52 2.47 -17.95 -12.29
C TRP A 52 1.77 -19.30 -12.16
N ASP A 53 0.56 -19.27 -11.64
CA ASP A 53 -0.27 -20.45 -11.39
C ASP A 53 -0.95 -21.02 -12.65
N GLY A 54 -0.71 -20.44 -13.84
CA GLY A 54 -1.30 -20.83 -15.11
C GLY A 54 -2.75 -20.35 -15.29
N VAL A 55 -3.33 -19.68 -14.31
CA VAL A 55 -4.71 -19.16 -14.39
C VAL A 55 -4.73 -17.85 -15.18
N SER A 56 -5.45 -17.84 -16.29
CA SER A 56 -5.62 -16.64 -17.13
C SER A 56 -6.57 -15.65 -16.46
N ARG A 57 -6.10 -14.42 -16.28
CA ARG A 57 -6.84 -13.30 -15.70
C ARG A 57 -6.99 -12.18 -16.72
N SER A 58 -7.96 -11.30 -16.53
CA SER A 58 -8.29 -10.20 -17.46
C SER A 58 -7.13 -9.20 -17.67
N PHE A 59 -6.29 -8.99 -16.64
CA PHE A 59 -5.11 -8.14 -16.76
C PHE A 59 -3.91 -8.97 -17.24
N ALA A 60 -3.43 -8.71 -18.46
CA ALA A 60 -2.33 -9.45 -19.06
C ALA A 60 -1.07 -9.51 -18.20
N GLY A 61 -0.74 -8.41 -17.48
CA GLY A 61 0.38 -8.35 -16.54
C GLY A 61 0.29 -9.31 -15.35
N HIS A 62 -0.88 -9.90 -15.09
CA HIS A 62 -1.07 -10.92 -14.04
C HIS A 62 -0.76 -12.35 -14.52
N ASN A 63 -0.64 -12.56 -15.81
CA ASN A 63 -0.53 -13.88 -16.46
C ASN A 63 0.93 -14.24 -16.77
N GLN A 64 1.80 -14.02 -15.81
CA GLN A 64 3.23 -14.30 -15.91
C GLN A 64 3.85 -14.42 -14.52
N ASP A 65 5.05 -14.95 -14.43
CA ASP A 65 5.84 -14.93 -13.21
C ASP A 65 6.01 -13.50 -12.69
N GLN A 66 5.99 -13.35 -11.39
CA GLN A 66 6.12 -12.05 -10.72
C GLN A 66 7.34 -12.05 -9.80
N ASN A 67 7.82 -10.86 -9.50
CA ASN A 67 8.63 -10.55 -8.32
C ASN A 67 7.98 -9.38 -7.58
N LEU A 68 8.56 -8.90 -6.47
CA LEU A 68 7.94 -7.79 -5.72
C LEU A 68 7.70 -6.54 -6.55
N ARG A 69 8.63 -6.18 -7.45
CA ARG A 69 8.52 -4.98 -8.28
C ARG A 69 7.39 -5.11 -9.29
N SER A 70 7.33 -6.22 -10.02
CA SER A 70 6.28 -6.45 -11.00
C SER A 70 4.92 -6.64 -10.34
N ALA A 71 4.84 -7.35 -9.21
CA ALA A 71 3.60 -7.56 -8.46
C ALA A 71 3.02 -6.25 -7.93
N MET A 72 3.86 -5.34 -7.44
CA MET A 72 3.45 -4.00 -7.01
C MET A 72 2.99 -3.15 -8.20
N ARG A 73 3.79 -3.09 -9.28
CA ARG A 73 3.50 -2.33 -10.50
C ARG A 73 2.22 -2.78 -11.17
N ASN A 74 2.07 -4.10 -11.39
CA ASN A 74 0.92 -4.70 -12.05
C ASN A 74 -0.29 -4.84 -11.10
N SER A 75 -0.11 -4.52 -9.82
CA SER A 75 -1.14 -4.73 -8.80
C SER A 75 -1.63 -6.18 -8.71
N THR A 76 -0.73 -7.15 -8.86
CA THR A 76 -1.04 -8.57 -9.03
C THR A 76 -1.67 -9.15 -7.76
N VAL A 77 -2.96 -9.44 -7.81
CA VAL A 77 -3.76 -9.84 -6.63
C VAL A 77 -3.30 -11.20 -6.10
N TRP A 78 -3.15 -12.21 -6.95
CA TRP A 78 -2.85 -13.59 -6.54
C TRP A 78 -1.53 -13.75 -5.75
N VAL A 79 -0.53 -12.88 -6.00
CA VAL A 79 0.71 -12.88 -5.20
C VAL A 79 0.40 -12.50 -3.75
N TYR A 80 -0.41 -11.47 -3.56
CA TYR A 80 -0.77 -10.96 -2.24
C TYR A 80 -1.80 -11.83 -1.51
N GLU A 81 -2.68 -12.51 -2.25
CA GLU A 81 -3.51 -13.61 -1.72
C GLU A 81 -2.64 -14.71 -1.13
N GLY A 82 -1.58 -15.09 -1.83
CA GLY A 82 -0.60 -16.06 -1.33
C GLY A 82 0.09 -15.60 -0.05
N PHE A 83 0.42 -14.32 0.10
CA PHE A 83 0.94 -13.76 1.35
C PHE A 83 -0.10 -13.81 2.47
N ALA A 84 -1.34 -13.41 2.19
CA ALA A 84 -2.42 -13.43 3.18
C ALA A 84 -2.71 -14.83 3.71
N GLN A 85 -2.75 -15.81 2.82
CA GLN A 85 -2.96 -17.22 3.19
C GLN A 85 -1.86 -17.74 4.11
N GLN A 86 -0.59 -17.43 3.79
CA GLN A 86 0.55 -17.87 4.60
C GLN A 86 0.66 -17.13 5.94
N LEU A 87 0.29 -15.85 5.98
CA LEU A 87 0.26 -15.07 7.23
C LEU A 87 -0.87 -15.55 8.17
N GLY A 88 -2.04 -15.79 7.62
CA GLY A 88 -3.26 -16.06 8.36
C GLY A 88 -3.79 -14.86 9.13
N GLU A 89 -5.06 -14.90 9.51
CA GLU A 89 -5.77 -13.77 10.14
C GLU A 89 -5.08 -13.27 11.42
N ARG A 90 -4.63 -14.18 12.28
CA ARG A 90 -4.01 -13.81 13.57
C ARG A 90 -2.76 -12.95 13.40
N LYS A 91 -1.85 -13.32 12.49
CA LYS A 91 -0.64 -12.53 12.23
C LYS A 91 -0.99 -11.22 11.51
N ALA A 92 -1.91 -11.27 10.53
CA ALA A 92 -2.38 -10.08 9.85
C ALA A 92 -2.94 -9.04 10.85
N ARG A 93 -3.79 -9.46 11.78
CA ARG A 93 -4.33 -8.61 12.85
C ARG A 93 -3.23 -8.01 13.73
N ALA A 94 -2.26 -8.82 14.15
CA ALA A 94 -1.15 -8.34 14.95
C ALA A 94 -0.31 -7.27 14.23
N TYR A 95 -0.03 -7.47 12.94
CA TYR A 95 0.69 -6.48 12.12
C TYR A 95 -0.11 -5.20 11.92
N LEU A 96 -1.40 -5.30 11.61
CA LEU A 96 -2.28 -4.15 11.42
C LEU A 96 -2.35 -3.30 12.70
N GLN A 97 -2.49 -3.94 13.87
CA GLN A 97 -2.47 -3.27 15.17
C GLN A 97 -1.10 -2.63 15.45
N LYS A 98 0.00 -3.35 15.19
CA LYS A 98 1.37 -2.90 15.40
C LYS A 98 1.67 -1.58 14.67
N ILE A 99 1.10 -1.37 13.48
CA ILE A 99 1.28 -0.14 12.69
C ILE A 99 0.12 0.84 12.77
N ALA A 100 -0.93 0.52 13.54
CA ALA A 100 -2.18 1.30 13.66
C ALA A 100 -2.80 1.62 12.27
N TYR A 101 -2.99 0.60 11.43
CA TYR A 101 -3.52 0.75 10.07
C TYR A 101 -5.04 0.71 10.07
N GLY A 102 -5.68 1.85 9.88
CA GLY A 102 -7.13 1.99 9.81
C GLY A 102 -7.85 1.40 11.02
N ASN A 103 -8.85 0.55 10.78
CA ASN A 103 -9.57 -0.17 11.84
C ASN A 103 -8.85 -1.45 12.32
N ALA A 104 -7.72 -1.81 11.70
CA ALA A 104 -6.92 -2.99 12.01
C ALA A 104 -7.72 -4.32 12.04
N ASP A 105 -8.77 -4.44 11.23
CA ASP A 105 -9.64 -5.61 11.19
C ASP A 105 -9.46 -6.43 9.89
N PRO A 106 -8.75 -7.58 9.93
CA PRO A 106 -8.57 -8.47 8.80
C PRO A 106 -9.69 -9.49 8.65
N SER A 107 -10.84 -9.29 9.30
CA SER A 107 -11.97 -10.23 9.20
C SER A 107 -12.54 -10.23 7.79
N VAL A 108 -12.87 -11.42 7.29
CA VAL A 108 -13.48 -11.61 6.00
C VAL A 108 -14.40 -12.83 6.03
N SER A 109 -15.58 -12.71 5.43
CA SER A 109 -16.49 -13.84 5.27
C SER A 109 -16.22 -14.60 3.97
N LYS A 110 -15.72 -13.90 2.94
CA LYS A 110 -15.37 -14.44 1.63
C LYS A 110 -14.46 -13.44 0.91
N GLY A 111 -13.45 -13.94 0.21
CA GLY A 111 -12.51 -13.09 -0.54
C GLY A 111 -11.39 -12.51 0.32
N ASP A 112 -10.89 -11.37 -0.09
CA ASP A 112 -9.73 -10.72 0.53
C ASP A 112 -10.14 -9.65 1.52
N TYR A 113 -9.65 -9.70 2.76
CA TYR A 113 -10.03 -8.76 3.82
C TYR A 113 -9.71 -7.29 3.49
N TRP A 114 -8.84 -7.00 2.52
CA TRP A 114 -8.48 -5.65 2.08
C TRP A 114 -9.27 -5.18 0.84
N ILE A 115 -10.13 -6.02 0.26
CA ILE A 115 -11.03 -5.70 -0.86
C ILE A 115 -12.47 -5.85 -0.40
N ASP A 116 -12.88 -7.08 -0.05
CA ASP A 116 -14.27 -7.45 0.26
C ASP A 116 -14.53 -7.63 1.76
N GLY A 117 -13.50 -7.48 2.60
CA GLY A 117 -13.58 -7.73 4.03
C GLY A 117 -13.80 -6.47 4.86
N ALA A 118 -13.49 -6.60 6.16
CA ALA A 118 -13.75 -5.56 7.15
C ALA A 118 -12.65 -4.49 7.23
N LEU A 119 -11.48 -4.70 6.64
CA LEU A 119 -10.39 -3.74 6.71
C LEU A 119 -10.75 -2.43 6.02
N ALA A 120 -10.64 -1.33 6.75
CA ALA A 120 -10.95 -0.01 6.23
C ALA A 120 -9.99 1.06 6.79
N ILE A 121 -9.68 2.05 5.95
CA ILE A 121 -8.76 3.14 6.26
C ILE A 121 -9.25 4.45 5.62
N SER A 122 -8.98 5.58 6.26
CA SER A 122 -9.31 6.91 5.75
C SER A 122 -8.13 7.51 4.97
N ALA A 123 -8.41 8.56 4.18
CA ALA A 123 -7.37 9.28 3.45
C ALA A 123 -6.35 9.94 4.40
N GLN A 124 -6.79 10.43 5.55
CA GLN A 124 -5.89 10.99 6.56
C GLN A 124 -4.98 9.92 7.15
N GLU A 125 -5.53 8.75 7.53
CA GLU A 125 -4.76 7.63 8.04
C GLU A 125 -3.77 7.08 7.00
N GLN A 126 -4.12 7.08 5.70
CA GLN A 126 -3.19 6.74 4.62
C GLN A 126 -1.98 7.68 4.61
N VAL A 127 -2.21 8.99 4.69
CA VAL A 127 -1.11 9.99 4.74
C VAL A 127 -0.23 9.76 5.97
N ASP A 128 -0.81 9.50 7.14
CA ASP A 128 -0.05 9.26 8.37
C ASP A 128 0.79 7.98 8.31
N PHE A 129 0.24 6.91 7.73
CA PHE A 129 0.98 5.68 7.45
C PHE A 129 2.16 5.94 6.49
N LEU A 130 1.93 6.64 5.38
CA LEU A 130 2.96 6.96 4.40
C LEU A 130 4.08 7.84 4.97
N ARG A 131 3.75 8.79 5.85
CA ARG A 131 4.73 9.59 6.58
C ARG A 131 5.66 8.73 7.43
N LYS A 132 5.09 7.77 8.17
CA LYS A 132 5.88 6.82 8.99
C LYS A 132 6.78 5.96 8.11
N LEU A 133 6.27 5.44 6.99
CA LEU A 133 7.06 4.66 6.04
C LEU A 133 8.19 5.51 5.43
N TYR A 134 7.90 6.70 4.96
CA TYR A 134 8.91 7.61 4.39
C TYR A 134 10.06 7.85 5.37
N ARG A 135 9.75 8.09 6.64
CA ARG A 135 10.72 8.37 7.72
C ARG A 135 11.34 7.14 8.34
N ASN A 136 11.02 5.92 7.86
CA ASN A 136 11.47 4.65 8.45
C ASN A 136 11.08 4.52 9.94
N GLN A 137 9.90 5.00 10.31
CA GLN A 137 9.38 5.00 11.68
C GLN A 137 8.40 3.85 11.95
N LEU A 138 8.15 2.98 10.96
CA LEU A 138 7.36 1.79 11.18
C LEU A 138 8.19 0.74 11.94
N PRO A 139 7.56 -0.15 12.73
CA PRO A 139 8.26 -1.12 13.56
C PRO A 139 8.71 -2.36 12.76
N PHE A 140 9.46 -2.12 11.67
CA PHE A 140 10.05 -3.13 10.79
C PHE A 140 11.53 -2.84 10.57
N ALA A 141 12.27 -3.82 10.08
CA ALA A 141 13.67 -3.62 9.72
C ALA A 141 13.83 -2.46 8.74
N LEU A 142 14.89 -1.68 8.90
CA LEU A 142 15.17 -0.53 8.03
C LEU A 142 15.32 -0.96 6.56
N ALA A 143 15.92 -2.13 6.33
CA ALA A 143 16.09 -2.71 4.99
C ALA A 143 14.75 -2.95 4.32
N ASP A 144 13.77 -3.52 5.04
CA ASP A 144 12.44 -3.82 4.52
C ASP A 144 11.68 -2.54 4.17
N GLN A 145 11.74 -1.51 5.05
CA GLN A 145 11.11 -0.23 4.78
C GLN A 145 11.71 0.47 3.56
N ARG A 146 13.03 0.38 3.38
CA ARG A 146 13.72 0.91 2.19
C ARG A 146 13.31 0.15 0.93
N LEU A 147 13.26 -1.18 1.00
CA LEU A 147 12.86 -2.01 -0.13
C LEU A 147 11.41 -1.72 -0.56
N VAL A 148 10.47 -1.61 0.38
CA VAL A 148 9.08 -1.25 0.06
C VAL A 148 9.00 0.11 -0.61
N LYS A 149 9.74 1.12 -0.13
CA LYS A 149 9.80 2.44 -0.79
C LYS A 149 10.35 2.34 -2.21
N ASP A 150 11.33 1.48 -2.42
CA ASP A 150 11.96 1.30 -3.72
C ASP A 150 11.02 0.61 -4.73
N VAL A 151 10.27 -0.41 -4.31
CA VAL A 151 9.29 -1.06 -5.19
C VAL A 151 8.04 -0.20 -5.46
N LEU A 152 7.84 0.89 -4.71
CA LEU A 152 6.77 1.87 -4.94
C LEU A 152 7.13 2.93 -5.99
N LEU A 153 8.34 2.90 -6.53
CA LEU A 153 8.76 3.85 -7.56
C LEU A 153 7.84 3.79 -8.78
N VAL A 154 7.21 4.91 -9.09
CA VAL A 154 6.37 5.08 -10.29
C VAL A 154 7.16 5.80 -11.38
N GLU A 155 7.74 6.94 -11.03
CA GLU A 155 8.44 7.82 -11.97
C GLU A 155 9.47 8.67 -11.24
N ALA A 156 10.53 9.06 -11.94
CA ALA A 156 11.51 10.00 -11.44
C ALA A 156 11.84 11.03 -12.51
N GLY A 157 11.82 12.30 -12.12
CA GLY A 157 12.29 13.40 -12.94
C GLY A 157 13.70 13.85 -12.51
N ARG A 158 14.10 15.03 -13.01
CA ARG A 158 15.42 15.60 -12.68
C ARG A 158 15.56 15.88 -11.18
N ASP A 159 14.50 16.46 -10.58
CA ASP A 159 14.53 16.98 -9.21
C ASP A 159 13.43 16.39 -8.32
N TRP A 160 12.77 15.34 -8.76
CA TRP A 160 11.68 14.72 -7.99
C TRP A 160 11.57 13.22 -8.25
N ILE A 161 11.02 12.50 -7.28
CA ILE A 161 10.71 11.07 -7.35
C ILE A 161 9.27 10.85 -6.86
N LEU A 162 8.44 10.23 -7.69
CA LEU A 162 7.09 9.82 -7.34
C LEU A 162 7.07 8.36 -6.89
N ARG A 163 6.58 8.13 -5.68
CA ARG A 163 6.30 6.80 -5.14
C ARG A 163 4.83 6.72 -4.77
N ALA A 164 4.11 5.82 -5.39
CA ALA A 164 2.67 5.77 -5.23
C ALA A 164 2.08 4.40 -5.53
N LYS A 165 0.84 4.21 -5.08
CA LYS A 165 0.04 3.04 -5.37
C LYS A 165 -1.41 3.42 -5.62
N THR A 166 -1.99 2.87 -6.67
CA THR A 166 -3.43 2.91 -6.95
C THR A 166 -4.15 1.79 -6.22
N GLY A 167 -5.44 1.97 -5.97
CA GLY A 167 -6.36 0.94 -5.49
C GLY A 167 -7.73 1.12 -6.13
N TRP A 168 -8.43 0.02 -6.34
CA TRP A 168 -9.81 0.02 -6.84
C TRP A 168 -10.52 -1.23 -6.37
N GLU A 169 -11.76 -1.09 -5.90
CA GLU A 169 -12.60 -2.20 -5.44
C GLU A 169 -13.96 -2.26 -6.14
N GLY A 170 -14.11 -1.51 -7.24
CA GLY A 170 -15.36 -1.44 -8.02
C GLY A 170 -16.20 -0.19 -7.77
N ARG A 171 -16.22 0.36 -6.54
CA ARG A 171 -16.99 1.56 -6.16
C ARG A 171 -16.13 2.76 -5.84
N TYR A 172 -14.93 2.52 -5.35
CA TYR A 172 -13.99 3.56 -4.93
C TYR A 172 -12.65 3.36 -5.61
N GLY A 173 -12.06 4.49 -6.03
CA GLY A 173 -10.69 4.56 -6.49
C GLY A 173 -9.79 5.23 -5.45
N TRP A 174 -8.56 4.72 -5.34
CA TRP A 174 -7.50 5.28 -4.52
C TRP A 174 -6.28 5.63 -5.36
N TRP A 175 -5.64 6.73 -4.98
CA TRP A 175 -4.26 7.00 -5.36
C TRP A 175 -3.55 7.61 -4.16
N VAL A 176 -2.56 6.91 -3.62
CA VAL A 176 -1.85 7.29 -2.41
C VAL A 176 -0.34 7.22 -2.62
N GLY A 177 0.40 8.14 -1.99
CA GLY A 177 1.84 8.17 -2.17
C GLY A 177 2.48 9.48 -1.71
N TRP A 178 3.67 9.72 -2.23
CA TRP A 178 4.37 10.98 -2.03
C TRP A 178 5.29 11.31 -3.20
N VAL A 179 5.57 12.58 -3.35
CA VAL A 179 6.63 13.10 -4.23
C VAL A 179 7.78 13.57 -3.36
N GLU A 180 8.96 13.07 -3.63
CA GLU A 180 10.21 13.51 -3.01
C GLU A 180 10.80 14.66 -3.82
N TRP A 181 10.95 15.82 -3.21
CA TRP A 181 11.67 16.97 -3.74
C TRP A 181 12.93 17.22 -2.93
N PRO A 182 13.96 17.93 -3.45
CA PRO A 182 15.14 18.32 -2.66
C PRO A 182 14.79 19.06 -1.36
N ALA A 183 13.68 19.83 -1.37
CA ALA A 183 13.21 20.57 -0.22
C ALA A 183 12.40 19.72 0.78
N GLY A 184 11.99 18.52 0.42
CA GLY A 184 11.21 17.62 1.27
C GLY A 184 10.05 16.93 0.55
N PRO A 185 9.29 16.09 1.24
CA PRO A 185 8.20 15.33 0.65
C PRO A 185 6.88 16.10 0.59
N VAL A 186 6.06 15.73 -0.38
CA VAL A 186 4.64 16.08 -0.45
C VAL A 186 3.83 14.78 -0.47
N PHE A 187 3.09 14.50 0.60
CA PHE A 187 2.25 13.31 0.71
C PHE A 187 0.84 13.58 0.19
N PHE A 188 0.23 12.57 -0.41
CA PHE A 188 -1.15 12.65 -0.86
C PHE A 188 -1.91 11.34 -0.67
N ALA A 189 -3.21 11.46 -0.45
CA ALA A 189 -4.17 10.38 -0.55
C ALA A 189 -5.44 10.93 -1.20
N LEU A 190 -5.74 10.42 -2.38
CA LEU A 190 -6.96 10.69 -3.12
C LEU A 190 -7.88 9.48 -2.99
N ASN A 191 -9.14 9.72 -2.60
CA ASN A 191 -10.22 8.74 -2.63
C ASN A 191 -11.40 9.34 -3.39
N ILE A 192 -11.88 8.63 -4.41
CA ILE A 192 -12.98 9.07 -5.27
C ILE A 192 -13.98 7.93 -5.48
N ASP A 193 -15.25 8.30 -5.75
CA ASP A 193 -16.21 7.33 -6.28
C ASP A 193 -15.87 7.05 -7.74
N THR A 194 -16.01 5.80 -8.13
CA THR A 194 -15.82 5.34 -9.51
C THR A 194 -17.16 4.82 -10.03
N PRO A 195 -17.52 5.15 -11.29
CA PRO A 195 -18.78 4.70 -11.90
C PRO A 195 -18.84 3.19 -12.10
#